data_600a05a794da0fbc65a770a03dc8ecf6
#
_entry.id   600a05a794da0fbc65a770a03dc8ecf6
#
_cell.length_a   1.000
_cell.length_b   1.000
_cell.length_c   1.000
_cell.angle_alpha   90.00
_cell.angle_beta   90.00
_cell.angle_gamma   90.00
#
_symmetry.space_group_name_H-M   'P 1'
#
loop_
_entity.id
_entity.type
_entity.pdbx_description
1 polymer ?
#
loop_
_entity_poly.entity_id
_entity_poly.type
_entity_poly.pdbx_seq_one_letter_code
_entity_poly.pdbx_strand_id
1 'polypeptide(L)'
;MRSYGRRIVTGLVAAFCGFALAGGASHAQEKSRLDEILARGKLTVGVSSESPPFGFVDEKGELVGFDIDVARLIAKATFGDSNKVEFIRQSAAQRWPNAQNGTIDFGAQTTTIYADRAQRVGFTRNYIDGGIVLIVRKDAPFKTLDDLNKPNVTIANLTTPTQEERAKRLFPQAKLQTFDGIASQFNSVKLGRAQAAQLDAPVAAWYIKNNPDMRVMETRLTDVVNTGLFMKPGDFRLWQYLDLVVSEMTGGYLFADYSAIYEKWFGDKPKNAKWYLNNN
;
A
#
# COMPACT_ATOMS: atom_id res chain seq x y z
N MET A 1 57.11 -86.29 13.35
CA MET A 1 56.67 -86.44 11.94
C MET A 1 55.75 -85.27 11.59
N ARG A 2 56.06 -84.56 10.51
CA ARG A 2 55.33 -83.61 9.71
C ARG A 2 54.92 -82.26 10.34
N SER A 3 55.76 -81.34 9.98
CA SER A 3 55.59 -79.88 9.80
C SER A 3 54.48 -79.47 8.89
N TYR A 4 53.85 -78.39 9.18
CA TYR A 4 53.18 -77.46 8.24
C TYR A 4 53.10 -76.09 8.90
N GLY A 5 53.61 -75.20 8.42
CA GLY A 5 53.87 -74.23 7.43
C GLY A 5 52.95 -73.06 7.64
N ARG A 6 53.50 -72.00 8.34
CA ARG A 6 52.81 -70.68 8.46
C ARG A 6 52.87 -69.94 7.12
N ARG A 7 51.74 -69.62 6.57
CA ARG A 7 51.64 -68.55 5.53
C ARG A 7 50.98 -67.34 6.09
N ILE A 8 51.74 -66.28 6.26
CA ILE A 8 51.25 -64.94 6.58
C ILE A 8 50.74 -64.34 5.28
N VAL A 9 49.46 -64.04 5.23
CA VAL A 9 48.88 -63.24 4.15
C VAL A 9 48.68 -61.85 4.70
N THR A 10 49.51 -60.94 4.24
CA THR A 10 49.46 -59.51 4.54
C THR A 10 48.35 -58.92 3.65
N GLY A 11 47.18 -58.64 4.22
CA GLY A 11 46.12 -57.93 3.53
C GLY A 11 46.28 -56.42 3.69
N LEU A 12 46.62 -55.75 2.60
CA LEU A 12 46.62 -54.27 2.50
C LEU A 12 45.16 -53.80 2.53
N VAL A 13 44.74 -53.14 3.60
CA VAL A 13 43.51 -52.40 3.66
C VAL A 13 43.75 -51.01 3.11
N ALA A 14 43.41 -50.78 1.85
CA ALA A 14 43.36 -49.46 1.24
C ALA A 14 42.12 -48.72 1.78
N ALA A 15 42.32 -47.80 2.71
CA ALA A 15 41.28 -46.86 3.16
C ALA A 15 41.00 -45.85 2.05
N PHE A 16 39.92 -46.04 1.34
CA PHE A 16 39.37 -45.07 0.39
C PHE A 16 38.67 -43.98 1.19
N CYS A 17 39.39 -42.90 1.52
CA CYS A 17 38.75 -41.65 1.99
C CYS A 17 38.01 -41.02 0.85
N GLY A 18 36.72 -41.36 0.72
CA GLY A 18 35.77 -40.65 -0.14
C GLY A 18 35.51 -39.27 0.45
N PHE A 19 36.21 -38.25 -0.06
CA PHE A 19 35.89 -36.85 0.16
C PHE A 19 34.56 -36.60 -0.57
N ALA A 20 33.42 -36.74 0.14
CA ALA A 20 32.17 -36.25 -0.32
C ALA A 20 32.26 -34.70 -0.38
N LEU A 21 32.55 -34.18 -1.57
CA LEU A 21 32.29 -32.79 -1.92
C LEU A 21 30.77 -32.59 -1.79
N ALA A 22 30.34 -32.27 -0.57
CA ALA A 22 29.03 -31.64 -0.37
C ALA A 22 29.09 -30.33 -1.14
N GLY A 23 28.71 -30.37 -2.41
CA GLY A 23 28.42 -29.21 -3.21
C GLY A 23 27.27 -28.48 -2.49
N GLY A 24 27.66 -27.52 -1.64
CA GLY A 24 26.68 -26.58 -1.10
C GLY A 24 25.96 -25.98 -2.31
N ALA A 25 24.68 -26.32 -2.45
CA ALA A 25 23.81 -25.60 -3.36
C ALA A 25 23.90 -24.14 -2.91
N SER A 26 24.74 -23.36 -3.58
CA SER A 26 24.75 -21.92 -3.48
C SER A 26 23.33 -21.55 -3.90
N HIS A 27 22.45 -21.31 -2.94
CA HIS A 27 21.20 -20.60 -3.22
C HIS A 27 21.67 -19.26 -3.76
N ALA A 28 21.69 -19.12 -5.08
CA ALA A 28 21.89 -17.82 -5.71
C ALA A 28 20.80 -16.94 -5.09
N GLN A 29 21.21 -16.03 -4.23
CA GLN A 29 20.31 -15.09 -3.58
C GLN A 29 19.57 -14.37 -4.71
N GLU A 30 18.24 -14.54 -4.78
CA GLU A 30 17.43 -13.91 -5.81
C GLU A 30 17.76 -12.43 -5.80
N LYS A 31 18.12 -11.88 -6.98
CA LYS A 31 18.56 -10.49 -7.10
C LYS A 31 17.45 -9.58 -6.59
N SER A 32 17.76 -8.73 -5.62
CA SER A 32 16.78 -7.80 -5.09
C SER A 32 16.27 -6.86 -6.18
N ARG A 33 14.97 -6.57 -6.14
CA ARG A 33 14.36 -5.55 -7.00
C ARG A 33 15.03 -4.18 -6.83
N LEU A 34 15.59 -3.88 -5.66
CA LEU A 34 16.38 -2.67 -5.44
C LEU A 34 17.60 -2.62 -6.37
N ASP A 35 18.31 -3.74 -6.58
CA ASP A 35 19.46 -3.79 -7.50
C ASP A 35 19.03 -3.53 -8.95
N GLU A 36 17.86 -4.03 -9.34
CA GLU A 36 17.28 -3.78 -10.66
C GLU A 36 16.89 -2.31 -10.83
N ILE A 37 16.27 -1.70 -9.81
CA ILE A 37 15.90 -0.29 -9.76
C ILE A 37 17.14 0.59 -9.97
N LEU A 38 18.20 0.34 -9.19
CA LEU A 38 19.45 1.10 -9.26
C LEU A 38 20.13 0.94 -10.62
N ALA A 39 20.16 -0.27 -11.18
CA ALA A 39 20.73 -0.52 -12.51
C ALA A 39 19.91 0.12 -13.63
N ARG A 40 18.58 0.18 -13.52
CA ARG A 40 17.68 0.81 -14.50
C ARG A 40 17.72 2.33 -14.40
N GLY A 41 18.07 2.89 -13.24
CA GLY A 41 18.17 4.32 -12.99
C GLY A 41 16.82 5.05 -12.89
N LYS A 42 15.72 4.36 -12.65
CA LYS A 42 14.38 4.92 -12.42
C LYS A 42 13.50 3.98 -11.63
N LEU A 43 12.49 4.55 -10.94
CA LEU A 43 11.41 3.80 -10.29
C LEU A 43 10.28 3.51 -11.28
N THR A 44 9.54 2.40 -11.05
CA THR A 44 8.24 2.12 -11.67
C THR A 44 7.20 1.99 -10.56
N VAL A 45 6.30 2.97 -10.42
CA VAL A 45 5.41 3.09 -9.28
C VAL A 45 3.95 2.95 -9.69
N GLY A 46 3.24 2.02 -9.03
CA GLY A 46 1.80 1.83 -9.20
C GLY A 46 1.02 2.88 -8.43
N VAL A 47 0.10 3.58 -9.12
CA VAL A 47 -0.67 4.68 -8.54
C VAL A 47 -2.13 4.65 -8.98
N SER A 48 -3.00 5.31 -8.20
CA SER A 48 -4.36 5.61 -8.65
C SER A 48 -4.37 6.78 -9.63
N SER A 49 -5.38 6.81 -10.50
CA SER A 49 -5.72 7.98 -11.32
C SER A 49 -7.10 8.56 -11.02
N GLU A 50 -7.77 8.09 -9.96
CA GLU A 50 -9.16 8.43 -9.62
C GLU A 50 -9.39 8.71 -8.13
N SER A 51 -8.31 8.92 -7.37
CA SER A 51 -8.36 9.09 -5.90
C SER A 51 -7.81 10.44 -5.44
N PRO A 52 -8.44 11.58 -5.80
CA PRO A 52 -8.01 12.87 -5.28
C PRO A 52 -8.15 12.92 -3.74
N PRO A 53 -7.26 13.60 -3.04
CA PRO A 53 -6.08 14.33 -3.50
C PRO A 53 -4.82 13.47 -3.65
N PHE A 54 -4.88 12.13 -3.56
CA PHE A 54 -3.71 11.24 -3.53
C PHE A 54 -3.11 10.96 -4.91
N GLY A 55 -3.92 10.45 -5.85
CA GLY A 55 -3.50 10.21 -7.23
C GLY A 55 -4.70 10.32 -8.16
N PHE A 56 -4.69 11.30 -9.04
CA PHE A 56 -5.78 11.58 -9.97
C PHE A 56 -5.31 12.33 -11.21
N VAL A 57 -6.15 12.33 -12.22
CA VAL A 57 -5.93 13.15 -13.43
C VAL A 57 -6.64 14.49 -13.21
N ASP A 58 -5.88 15.59 -13.34
CA ASP A 58 -6.41 16.94 -13.20
C ASP A 58 -7.16 17.41 -14.47
N GLU A 59 -7.66 18.65 -14.46
CA GLU A 59 -8.38 19.26 -15.58
C GLU A 59 -7.53 19.46 -16.83
N LYS A 60 -6.18 19.42 -16.70
CA LYS A 60 -5.23 19.52 -17.81
C LYS A 60 -4.86 18.15 -18.38
N GLY A 61 -5.38 17.06 -17.81
CA GLY A 61 -5.04 15.69 -18.19
C GLY A 61 -3.76 15.15 -17.54
N GLU A 62 -3.16 15.92 -16.61
CA GLU A 62 -1.92 15.52 -15.93
C GLU A 62 -2.20 14.64 -14.72
N LEU A 63 -1.33 13.64 -14.53
CA LEU A 63 -1.37 12.77 -13.35
C LEU A 63 -0.70 13.50 -12.17
N VAL A 64 -1.51 13.84 -11.19
CA VAL A 64 -1.12 14.64 -10.02
C VAL A 64 -1.64 14.01 -8.73
N GLY A 65 -1.14 14.47 -7.58
CA GLY A 65 -1.63 14.05 -6.28
C GLY A 65 -0.52 13.88 -5.25
N PHE A 66 -0.93 13.67 -4.00
CA PHE A 66 -0.03 13.47 -2.88
C PHE A 66 0.87 12.24 -3.08
N ASP A 67 0.30 11.10 -3.47
CA ASP A 67 1.06 9.86 -3.73
C ASP A 67 2.03 10.02 -4.91
N ILE A 68 1.66 10.83 -5.90
CA ILE A 68 2.52 11.15 -7.04
C ILE A 68 3.74 11.96 -6.60
N ASP A 69 3.52 12.98 -5.76
CA ASP A 69 4.60 13.81 -5.24
C ASP A 69 5.46 13.05 -4.22
N VAL A 70 4.89 12.16 -3.41
CA VAL A 70 5.62 11.23 -2.53
C VAL A 70 6.52 10.30 -3.36
N ALA A 71 6.01 9.70 -4.43
CA ALA A 71 6.84 8.86 -5.31
C ALA A 71 7.98 9.64 -5.99
N ARG A 72 7.75 10.90 -6.36
CA ARG A 72 8.79 11.80 -6.86
C ARG A 72 9.83 12.13 -5.79
N LEU A 73 9.40 12.31 -4.53
CA LEU A 73 10.34 12.52 -3.42
C LEU A 73 11.20 11.26 -3.18
N ILE A 74 10.63 10.07 -3.28
CA ILE A 74 11.39 8.81 -3.22
C ILE A 74 12.39 8.72 -4.37
N ALA A 75 12.00 9.11 -5.59
CA ALA A 75 12.92 9.15 -6.74
C ALA A 75 14.08 10.15 -6.51
N LYS A 76 13.78 11.33 -5.95
CA LYS A 76 14.80 12.33 -5.55
C LYS A 76 15.75 11.75 -4.51
N ALA A 77 15.24 11.05 -3.51
CA ALA A 77 16.05 10.39 -2.48
C ALA A 77 16.94 9.26 -3.06
N THR A 78 16.44 8.53 -4.06
CA THR A 78 17.15 7.39 -4.66
C THR A 78 18.21 7.82 -5.68
N PHE A 79 17.91 8.83 -6.51
CA PHE A 79 18.70 9.17 -7.70
C PHE A 79 19.15 10.63 -7.72
N GLY A 80 18.79 11.45 -6.74
CA GLY A 80 19.01 12.91 -6.77
C GLY A 80 18.09 13.67 -7.74
N ASP A 81 17.16 12.99 -8.42
CA ASP A 81 16.28 13.55 -9.45
C ASP A 81 14.84 13.01 -9.27
N SER A 82 13.89 13.91 -9.01
CA SER A 82 12.47 13.60 -8.84
C SER A 82 11.77 13.09 -10.12
N ASN A 83 12.39 13.27 -11.29
CA ASN A 83 11.84 12.81 -12.57
C ASN A 83 12.22 11.36 -12.89
N LYS A 84 13.09 10.74 -12.09
CA LYS A 84 13.48 9.32 -12.25
C LYS A 84 12.41 8.35 -11.78
N VAL A 85 11.16 8.58 -12.18
CA VAL A 85 9.99 7.76 -11.87
C VAL A 85 9.07 7.64 -13.07
N GLU A 86 8.57 6.42 -13.29
CA GLU A 86 7.52 6.09 -14.24
C GLU A 86 6.29 5.64 -13.47
N PHE A 87 5.11 6.12 -13.85
CA PHE A 87 3.86 5.81 -13.18
C PHE A 87 3.03 4.81 -13.97
N ILE A 88 2.60 3.74 -13.31
CA ILE A 88 1.63 2.78 -13.83
C ILE A 88 0.29 3.06 -13.17
N ARG A 89 -0.66 3.58 -13.95
CA ARG A 89 -2.05 3.77 -13.49
C ARG A 89 -2.72 2.42 -13.32
N GLN A 90 -3.30 2.18 -12.17
CA GLN A 90 -3.90 0.88 -11.84
C GLN A 90 -5.15 1.03 -10.98
N SER A 91 -6.10 0.13 -11.17
CA SER A 91 -7.28 0.03 -10.32
C SER A 91 -6.95 -0.60 -8.96
N ALA A 92 -7.92 -0.56 -8.02
CA ALA A 92 -7.78 -1.22 -6.72
C ALA A 92 -7.56 -2.74 -6.85
N ALA A 93 -8.17 -3.39 -7.84
CA ALA A 93 -8.04 -4.83 -8.08
C ALA A 93 -6.68 -5.22 -8.67
N GLN A 94 -6.03 -4.32 -9.41
CA GLN A 94 -4.74 -4.58 -10.07
C GLN A 94 -3.53 -4.44 -9.14
N ARG A 95 -3.69 -3.83 -7.96
CA ARG A 95 -2.58 -3.53 -7.03
C ARG A 95 -1.72 -4.74 -6.69
N TRP A 96 -2.37 -5.81 -6.23
CA TRP A 96 -1.66 -7.01 -5.77
C TRP A 96 -1.02 -7.78 -6.92
N PRO A 97 -1.75 -8.09 -8.02
CA PRO A 97 -1.14 -8.70 -9.19
C PRO A 97 0.07 -7.94 -9.71
N ASN A 98 -0.02 -6.61 -9.86
CA ASN A 98 1.07 -5.79 -10.38
C ASN A 98 2.30 -5.76 -9.46
N ALA A 99 2.11 -5.77 -8.15
CA ALA A 99 3.21 -5.88 -7.20
C ALA A 99 3.85 -7.27 -7.23
N GLN A 100 3.03 -8.34 -7.25
CA GLN A 100 3.51 -9.72 -7.18
C GLN A 100 4.26 -10.16 -8.43
N ASN A 101 3.80 -9.74 -9.62
CA ASN A 101 4.42 -10.10 -10.90
C ASN A 101 5.56 -9.16 -11.33
N GLY A 102 5.84 -8.09 -10.55
CA GLY A 102 6.91 -7.15 -10.82
C GLY A 102 6.60 -6.11 -11.93
N THR A 103 5.33 -5.93 -12.31
CA THR A 103 4.91 -4.82 -13.19
C THR A 103 5.26 -3.46 -12.59
N ILE A 104 5.23 -3.37 -11.25
CA ILE A 104 5.63 -2.19 -10.46
C ILE A 104 6.73 -2.60 -9.48
N ASP A 105 7.58 -1.66 -9.12
CA ASP A 105 8.56 -1.84 -8.03
C ASP A 105 7.85 -1.78 -6.68
N PHE A 106 6.98 -0.80 -6.54
CA PHE A 106 6.09 -0.64 -5.39
C PHE A 106 4.85 0.16 -5.79
N GLY A 107 3.85 0.15 -4.93
CA GLY A 107 2.65 0.98 -5.10
C GLY A 107 2.58 2.09 -4.05
N ALA A 108 2.25 3.31 -4.51
CA ALA A 108 1.85 4.45 -3.72
C ALA A 108 0.40 4.79 -4.11
N GLN A 109 -0.56 4.19 -3.42
CA GLN A 109 -1.97 4.22 -3.82
C GLN A 109 -2.91 4.15 -2.63
N THR A 110 -2.76 5.07 -1.68
CA THR A 110 -3.66 5.22 -0.52
C THR A 110 -4.07 3.86 0.08
N THR A 111 -3.07 3.01 0.34
CA THR A 111 -3.34 1.62 0.71
C THR A 111 -3.19 1.42 2.21
N THR A 112 -4.33 1.20 2.87
CA THR A 112 -4.37 0.90 4.31
C THR A 112 -3.63 -0.39 4.62
N ILE A 113 -2.78 -0.35 5.63
CA ILE A 113 -2.06 -1.50 6.16
C ILE A 113 -3.01 -2.33 7.02
N TYR A 114 -3.35 -3.53 6.55
CA TYR A 114 -4.12 -4.52 7.30
C TYR A 114 -3.40 -5.87 7.29
N ALA A 115 -3.60 -6.65 8.35
CA ALA A 115 -2.94 -7.95 8.52
C ALA A 115 -3.27 -8.94 7.38
N ASP A 116 -4.51 -8.95 6.89
CA ASP A 116 -4.93 -9.78 5.75
C ASP A 116 -4.25 -9.39 4.44
N ARG A 117 -4.00 -8.10 4.23
CA ARG A 117 -3.26 -7.58 3.07
C ARG A 117 -1.77 -7.90 3.15
N ALA A 118 -1.20 -7.83 4.37
CA ALA A 118 0.20 -8.16 4.60
C ALA A 118 0.56 -9.63 4.33
N GLN A 119 -0.45 -10.53 4.25
CA GLN A 119 -0.27 -11.90 3.77
C GLN A 119 0.01 -11.98 2.25
N ARG A 120 -0.30 -10.94 1.50
CA ARG A 120 -0.21 -10.92 0.02
C ARG A 120 0.90 -10.01 -0.50
N VAL A 121 1.21 -8.94 0.20
CA VAL A 121 2.21 -7.94 -0.17
C VAL A 121 2.98 -7.48 1.06
N GLY A 122 4.22 -7.00 0.84
CA GLY A 122 4.98 -6.29 1.87
C GLY A 122 4.48 -4.85 2.01
N PHE A 123 4.53 -4.30 3.22
CA PHE A 123 4.23 -2.90 3.50
C PHE A 123 5.40 -2.21 4.19
N THR A 124 5.63 -0.94 3.87
CA THR A 124 6.43 -0.05 4.70
C THR A 124 5.66 0.33 5.96
N ARG A 125 6.33 1.02 6.91
CA ARG A 125 5.62 1.83 7.89
C ARG A 125 4.67 2.82 7.20
N ASN A 126 3.74 3.39 7.95
CA ASN A 126 2.82 4.39 7.41
C ASN A 126 3.57 5.68 6.99
N TYR A 127 3.16 6.24 5.86
CA TYR A 127 3.61 7.56 5.42
C TYR A 127 2.53 8.64 5.59
N ILE A 128 1.27 8.24 5.79
CA ILE A 128 0.16 9.14 6.12
C ILE A 128 -0.90 8.39 6.92
N ASP A 129 -1.50 9.08 7.88
CA ASP A 129 -2.63 8.60 8.67
C ASP A 129 -3.93 9.12 8.06
N GLY A 130 -5.01 8.37 8.26
CA GLY A 130 -6.35 8.73 7.83
C GLY A 130 -7.40 8.09 8.72
N GLY A 131 -8.63 8.11 8.28
CA GLY A 131 -9.75 7.40 8.87
C GLY A 131 -10.74 7.02 7.78
N ILE A 132 -11.65 6.10 8.05
CA ILE A 132 -12.72 5.76 7.13
C ILE A 132 -14.01 6.44 7.59
N VAL A 133 -14.64 7.15 6.68
CA VAL A 133 -15.86 7.87 6.90
C VAL A 133 -16.96 7.39 5.94
N LEU A 134 -18.19 7.76 6.25
CA LEU A 134 -19.32 7.60 5.35
C LEU A 134 -19.69 8.96 4.76
N ILE A 135 -19.87 9.00 3.45
CA ILE A 135 -20.47 10.16 2.78
C ILE A 135 -21.92 9.85 2.43
N VAL A 136 -22.75 10.87 2.51
CA VAL A 136 -24.17 10.85 2.15
C VAL A 136 -24.55 12.17 1.47
N ARG A 137 -25.69 12.23 0.82
CA ARG A 137 -26.27 13.51 0.38
C ARG A 137 -26.59 14.40 1.59
N LYS A 138 -26.45 15.70 1.44
CA LYS A 138 -26.67 16.67 2.53
C LYS A 138 -28.11 16.65 3.07
N ASP A 139 -29.06 16.44 2.19
CA ASP A 139 -30.50 16.35 2.48
C ASP A 139 -30.94 14.97 3.01
N ALA A 140 -30.06 13.97 2.99
CA ALA A 140 -30.38 12.62 3.44
C ALA A 140 -30.58 12.56 4.98
N PRO A 141 -31.59 11.81 5.47
CA PRO A 141 -31.94 11.78 6.90
C PRO A 141 -31.05 10.92 7.75
N PHE A 142 -29.97 10.36 7.18
CA PHE A 142 -29.09 9.41 7.85
C PHE A 142 -28.13 10.12 8.83
N LYS A 143 -28.16 9.73 10.11
CA LYS A 143 -27.31 10.26 11.19
C LYS A 143 -26.47 9.18 11.85
N THR A 144 -26.99 7.96 11.95
CA THR A 144 -26.37 6.82 12.64
C THR A 144 -26.12 5.67 11.66
N LEU A 145 -25.34 4.67 12.06
CA LEU A 145 -25.14 3.44 11.28
C LEU A 145 -26.45 2.65 11.13
N ASP A 146 -27.31 2.67 12.17
CA ASP A 146 -28.60 1.97 12.15
C ASP A 146 -29.56 2.55 11.11
N ASP A 147 -29.47 3.86 10.82
CA ASP A 147 -30.26 4.47 9.76
C ASP A 147 -29.91 3.90 8.39
N LEU A 148 -28.67 3.48 8.21
CA LEU A 148 -28.15 2.89 6.98
C LEU A 148 -28.32 1.36 6.91
N ASN A 149 -28.56 0.68 8.05
CA ASN A 149 -28.71 -0.76 8.10
C ASN A 149 -30.17 -1.19 7.86
N LYS A 150 -30.68 -0.91 6.66
CA LYS A 150 -32.07 -1.21 6.27
C LYS A 150 -32.14 -1.83 4.87
N PRO A 151 -33.14 -2.70 4.58
CA PRO A 151 -33.22 -3.42 3.30
C PRO A 151 -33.41 -2.53 2.07
N ASN A 152 -33.88 -1.30 2.25
CA ASN A 152 -34.07 -0.31 1.18
C ASN A 152 -32.87 0.64 1.01
N VAL A 153 -31.79 0.46 1.79
CA VAL A 153 -30.56 1.24 1.71
C VAL A 153 -29.52 0.49 0.89
N THR A 154 -28.81 1.20 0.03
CA THR A 154 -27.65 0.68 -0.73
C THR A 154 -26.40 1.40 -0.27
N ILE A 155 -25.38 0.63 0.10
CA ILE A 155 -24.03 1.12 0.47
C ILE A 155 -23.08 0.88 -0.70
N ALA A 156 -22.47 1.95 -1.17
CA ALA A 156 -21.44 1.88 -2.22
C ALA A 156 -20.07 1.58 -1.62
N ASN A 157 -19.37 0.59 -2.18
CA ASN A 157 -18.07 0.12 -1.74
C ASN A 157 -17.12 0.03 -2.93
N LEU A 158 -15.79 0.07 -2.68
CA LEU A 158 -14.83 -0.40 -3.67
C LEU A 158 -14.82 -1.93 -3.72
N THR A 159 -14.48 -2.47 -4.88
CA THR A 159 -14.23 -3.90 -5.09
C THR A 159 -12.95 -4.32 -4.34
N THR A 160 -13.02 -4.31 -3.02
CA THR A 160 -11.95 -4.76 -2.12
C THR A 160 -12.54 -5.59 -0.99
N PRO A 161 -11.96 -6.78 -0.68
CA PRO A 161 -12.51 -7.65 0.37
C PRO A 161 -12.73 -6.91 1.69
N THR A 162 -11.78 -6.07 2.10
CA THR A 162 -11.84 -5.34 3.37
C THR A 162 -13.02 -4.36 3.44
N GLN A 163 -13.35 -3.64 2.37
CA GLN A 163 -14.52 -2.76 2.37
C GLN A 163 -15.84 -3.56 2.36
N GLU A 164 -15.87 -4.62 1.58
CA GLU A 164 -17.05 -5.50 1.50
C GLU A 164 -17.34 -6.18 2.83
N GLU A 165 -16.33 -6.76 3.49
CA GLU A 165 -16.47 -7.41 4.79
C GLU A 165 -16.90 -6.41 5.88
N ARG A 166 -16.32 -5.21 5.88
CA ARG A 166 -16.73 -4.15 6.80
C ARG A 166 -18.19 -3.77 6.56
N ALA A 167 -18.59 -3.59 5.31
CA ALA A 167 -19.97 -3.23 4.98
C ALA A 167 -20.96 -4.35 5.40
N LYS A 168 -20.66 -5.61 5.11
CA LYS A 168 -21.47 -6.77 5.53
C LYS A 168 -21.62 -6.85 7.06
N ARG A 169 -20.54 -6.55 7.79
CA ARG A 169 -20.56 -6.56 9.27
C ARG A 169 -21.38 -5.40 9.85
N LEU A 170 -21.22 -4.19 9.31
CA LEU A 170 -21.86 -2.98 9.84
C LEU A 170 -23.30 -2.78 9.34
N PHE A 171 -23.60 -3.28 8.13
CA PHE A 171 -24.87 -3.07 7.45
C PHE A 171 -25.43 -4.41 6.92
N PRO A 172 -25.64 -5.43 7.78
CA PRO A 172 -26.05 -6.77 7.34
C PRO A 172 -27.43 -6.80 6.64
N GLN A 173 -28.27 -5.79 6.82
CA GLN A 173 -29.57 -5.68 6.15
C GLN A 173 -29.52 -4.84 4.87
N ALA A 174 -28.51 -3.99 4.70
CA ALA A 174 -28.42 -3.10 3.55
C ALA A 174 -27.95 -3.85 2.29
N LYS A 175 -28.29 -3.32 1.14
CA LYS A 175 -27.76 -3.76 -0.15
C LYS A 175 -26.33 -3.23 -0.32
N LEU A 176 -25.43 -4.05 -0.85
CA LEU A 176 -24.07 -3.62 -1.17
C LEU A 176 -23.92 -3.52 -2.68
N GLN A 177 -23.35 -2.41 -3.15
CA GLN A 177 -22.97 -2.19 -4.54
C GLN A 177 -21.47 -1.89 -4.59
N THR A 178 -20.72 -2.62 -5.43
CA THR A 178 -19.26 -2.48 -5.57
C THR A 178 -18.90 -1.72 -6.82
N PHE A 179 -17.77 -1.00 -6.76
CA PHE A 179 -17.21 -0.17 -7.82
C PHE A 179 -15.69 -0.38 -7.89
N ASP A 180 -15.11 -0.31 -9.06
CA ASP A 180 -13.67 -0.45 -9.26
C ASP A 180 -12.90 0.85 -8.96
N GLY A 181 -13.58 2.00 -9.02
CA GLY A 181 -12.99 3.32 -8.81
C GLY A 181 -13.76 4.18 -7.80
N ILE A 182 -13.01 5.04 -7.11
CA ILE A 182 -13.56 5.96 -6.08
C ILE A 182 -14.51 6.97 -6.71
N ALA A 183 -14.20 7.49 -7.90
CA ALA A 183 -15.06 8.44 -8.59
C ALA A 183 -16.45 7.85 -8.88
N SER A 184 -16.51 6.62 -9.36
CA SER A 184 -17.77 5.91 -9.62
C SER A 184 -18.54 5.63 -8.33
N GLN A 185 -17.84 5.24 -7.27
CA GLN A 185 -18.40 5.03 -5.93
C GLN A 185 -19.02 6.33 -5.39
N PHE A 186 -18.29 7.45 -5.43
CA PHE A 186 -18.79 8.77 -5.01
C PHE A 186 -20.01 9.20 -5.83
N ASN A 187 -19.90 9.13 -7.15
CA ASN A 187 -20.97 9.55 -8.06
C ASN A 187 -22.25 8.73 -7.89
N SER A 188 -22.16 7.47 -7.47
CA SER A 188 -23.34 6.66 -7.18
C SER A 188 -24.19 7.27 -6.06
N VAL A 189 -23.56 7.83 -5.02
CA VAL A 189 -24.25 8.51 -3.93
C VAL A 189 -24.77 9.89 -4.36
N LYS A 190 -23.94 10.66 -5.07
CA LYS A 190 -24.32 11.97 -5.58
C LYS A 190 -25.57 11.90 -6.47
N LEU A 191 -25.66 10.87 -7.31
CA LEU A 191 -26.78 10.63 -8.21
C LEU A 191 -27.96 9.89 -7.54
N GLY A 192 -27.89 9.60 -6.24
CA GLY A 192 -28.95 8.91 -5.48
C GLY A 192 -29.10 7.41 -5.78
N ARG A 193 -28.16 6.81 -6.52
CA ARG A 193 -28.17 5.36 -6.82
C ARG A 193 -27.79 4.51 -5.60
N ALA A 194 -26.95 5.06 -4.74
CA ALA A 194 -26.64 4.55 -3.41
C ALA A 194 -26.93 5.62 -2.36
N GLN A 195 -27.16 5.22 -1.12
CA GLN A 195 -27.48 6.12 -0.01
C GLN A 195 -26.25 6.59 0.73
N ALA A 196 -25.20 5.77 0.80
CA ALA A 196 -23.92 6.10 1.43
C ALA A 196 -22.76 5.43 0.72
N ALA A 197 -21.53 5.98 0.90
CA ALA A 197 -20.31 5.34 0.46
C ALA A 197 -19.24 5.43 1.56
N GLN A 198 -18.41 4.38 1.65
CA GLN A 198 -17.22 4.35 2.50
C GLN A 198 -16.03 4.99 1.76
N LEU A 199 -15.46 6.06 2.30
CA LEU A 199 -14.27 6.70 1.74
C LEU A 199 -13.23 6.97 2.83
N ASP A 200 -11.97 7.07 2.41
CA ASP A 200 -10.93 7.68 3.25
C ASP A 200 -11.26 9.14 3.52
N ALA A 201 -11.07 9.58 4.75
CA ALA A 201 -11.49 10.91 5.19
C ALA A 201 -10.88 12.05 4.36
N PRO A 202 -9.58 12.05 3.96
CA PRO A 202 -9.03 13.07 3.07
C PRO A 202 -9.67 13.07 1.68
N VAL A 203 -9.99 11.88 1.14
CA VAL A 203 -10.70 11.73 -0.14
C VAL A 203 -12.11 12.31 -0.03
N ALA A 204 -12.83 11.97 1.04
CA ALA A 204 -14.17 12.50 1.29
C ALA A 204 -14.16 14.03 1.40
N ALA A 205 -13.20 14.60 2.13
CA ALA A 205 -13.03 16.03 2.27
C ALA A 205 -12.81 16.73 0.92
N TRP A 206 -11.95 16.15 0.07
CA TRP A 206 -11.70 16.66 -1.29
C TRP A 206 -12.98 16.71 -2.14
N TYR A 207 -13.72 15.58 -2.21
CA TYR A 207 -14.94 15.52 -3.00
C TYR A 207 -16.02 16.48 -2.48
N ILE A 208 -16.21 16.57 -1.16
CA ILE A 208 -17.23 17.43 -0.55
C ILE A 208 -16.92 18.91 -0.76
N LYS A 209 -15.65 19.32 -0.74
CA LYS A 209 -15.24 20.70 -1.03
C LYS A 209 -15.81 21.20 -2.37
N ASN A 210 -15.88 20.31 -3.37
CA ASN A 210 -16.36 20.62 -4.71
C ASN A 210 -17.83 20.16 -4.96
N ASN A 211 -18.51 19.61 -3.94
CA ASN A 211 -19.88 19.10 -4.02
C ASN A 211 -20.64 19.47 -2.74
N PRO A 212 -21.11 20.71 -2.61
CA PRO A 212 -21.74 21.22 -1.39
C PRO A 212 -23.09 20.56 -1.04
N ASP A 213 -23.63 19.78 -1.96
CA ASP A 213 -24.82 18.93 -1.79
C ASP A 213 -24.49 17.58 -1.09
N MET A 214 -23.23 17.33 -0.76
CA MET A 214 -22.75 16.15 -0.07
C MET A 214 -22.23 16.51 1.33
N ARG A 215 -22.19 15.53 2.23
CA ARG A 215 -21.60 15.66 3.57
C ARG A 215 -20.99 14.35 4.07
N VAL A 216 -20.05 14.48 4.98
CA VAL A 216 -19.61 13.36 5.83
C VAL A 216 -20.64 13.12 6.93
N MET A 217 -20.90 11.88 7.27
CA MET A 217 -21.62 11.54 8.49
C MET A 217 -20.77 11.82 9.73
N GLU A 218 -21.39 12.20 10.84
CA GLU A 218 -20.69 12.41 12.11
C GLU A 218 -20.06 11.13 12.63
N THR A 219 -20.70 9.99 12.40
CA THR A 219 -20.17 8.68 12.80
C THR A 219 -19.05 8.24 11.85
N ARG A 220 -17.84 8.06 12.39
CA ARG A 220 -16.70 7.49 11.67
C ARG A 220 -16.73 5.97 11.75
N LEU A 221 -16.25 5.31 10.70
CA LEU A 221 -16.12 3.84 10.69
C LEU A 221 -14.82 3.37 11.36
N THR A 222 -13.78 4.20 11.31
CA THR A 222 -12.49 3.99 12.00
C THR A 222 -11.92 5.35 12.39
N ASP A 223 -11.22 5.42 13.52
CA ASP A 223 -10.58 6.65 13.97
C ASP A 223 -9.24 6.88 13.28
N VAL A 224 -8.43 5.83 13.16
CA VAL A 224 -7.12 5.88 12.52
C VAL A 224 -6.96 4.69 11.58
N VAL A 225 -6.44 4.96 10.40
CA VAL A 225 -5.92 3.95 9.48
C VAL A 225 -4.53 4.38 9.01
N ASN A 226 -3.59 3.45 9.07
CA ASN A 226 -2.22 3.65 8.61
C ASN A 226 -2.13 3.31 7.13
N THR A 227 -1.58 4.20 6.34
CA THR A 227 -1.39 4.00 4.89
C THR A 227 0.09 3.82 4.58
N GLY A 228 0.45 2.71 3.92
CA GLY A 228 1.82 2.37 3.58
C GLY A 228 2.05 2.17 2.09
N LEU A 229 3.29 2.27 1.67
CA LEU A 229 3.72 1.77 0.36
C LEU A 229 3.65 0.25 0.39
N PHE A 230 3.29 -0.35 -0.74
CA PHE A 230 3.23 -1.81 -0.85
C PHE A 230 4.10 -2.32 -1.99
N MET A 231 4.67 -3.52 -1.83
CA MET A 231 5.59 -4.14 -2.78
C MET A 231 5.45 -5.66 -2.79
N LYS A 232 6.14 -6.31 -3.73
CA LYS A 232 6.26 -7.78 -3.74
C LYS A 232 6.79 -8.24 -2.37
N PRO A 233 6.20 -9.27 -1.74
CA PRO A 233 6.69 -9.79 -0.48
C PRO A 233 8.00 -10.55 -0.68
N GLY A 234 8.81 -10.65 0.38
CA GLY A 234 10.04 -11.46 0.39
C GLY A 234 11.32 -10.72 -0.05
N ASP A 235 11.21 -9.56 -0.67
CA ASP A 235 12.39 -8.73 -0.98
C ASP A 235 12.72 -7.82 0.22
N PHE A 236 13.53 -8.35 1.15
CA PHE A 236 13.93 -7.65 2.35
C PHE A 236 14.72 -6.36 2.06
N ARG A 237 15.59 -6.35 1.04
CA ARG A 237 16.40 -5.17 0.72
C ARG A 237 15.58 -4.03 0.17
N LEU A 238 14.65 -4.31 -0.75
CA LEU A 238 13.72 -3.29 -1.24
C LEU A 238 12.83 -2.77 -0.12
N TRP A 239 12.26 -3.67 0.69
CA TRP A 239 11.44 -3.30 1.82
C TRP A 239 12.19 -2.40 2.81
N GLN A 240 13.38 -2.81 3.25
CA GLN A 240 14.21 -2.05 4.20
C GLN A 240 14.55 -0.65 3.65
N TYR A 241 14.89 -0.58 2.36
CA TYR A 241 15.20 0.69 1.70
C TYR A 241 13.99 1.63 1.70
N LEU A 242 12.84 1.16 1.21
CA LEU A 242 11.62 1.97 1.15
C LEU A 242 11.12 2.37 2.55
N ASP A 243 11.20 1.46 3.51
CA ASP A 243 10.81 1.74 4.89
C ASP A 243 11.71 2.80 5.55
N LEU A 244 13.03 2.77 5.26
CA LEU A 244 13.95 3.81 5.69
C LEU A 244 13.62 5.16 5.03
N VAL A 245 13.39 5.20 3.72
CA VAL A 245 13.01 6.45 3.02
C VAL A 245 11.71 7.02 3.59
N VAL A 246 10.71 6.18 3.89
CA VAL A 246 9.48 6.62 4.56
C VAL A 246 9.78 7.17 5.95
N SER A 247 10.71 6.57 6.70
CA SER A 247 11.15 7.10 8.01
C SER A 247 11.76 8.49 7.87
N GLU A 248 12.64 8.69 6.88
CA GLU A 248 13.27 9.97 6.58
C GLU A 248 12.24 11.04 6.18
N MET A 249 11.22 10.66 5.39
CA MET A 249 10.12 11.56 5.02
C MET A 249 9.27 11.97 6.22
N THR A 250 8.92 11.02 7.08
CA THR A 250 7.95 11.27 8.16
C THR A 250 8.54 11.78 9.46
N GLY A 251 9.85 11.87 9.58
CA GLY A 251 10.49 12.36 10.81
C GLY A 251 12.02 12.40 10.75
N GLY A 252 12.61 12.47 9.55
CA GLY A 252 14.06 12.53 9.34
C GLY A 252 14.48 13.62 8.37
N TYR A 253 15.53 13.35 7.61
CA TYR A 253 16.16 14.31 6.71
C TYR A 253 15.25 14.86 5.60
N LEU A 254 14.30 14.04 5.11
CA LEU A 254 13.36 14.41 4.06
C LEU A 254 12.08 15.06 4.58
N PHE A 255 11.97 15.30 5.89
CA PHE A 255 10.72 15.79 6.50
C PHE A 255 10.29 17.16 5.97
N ALA A 256 11.22 18.06 5.67
CA ALA A 256 10.89 19.39 5.13
C ALA A 256 10.24 19.29 3.74
N ASP A 257 10.80 18.47 2.85
CA ASP A 257 10.23 18.22 1.52
C ASP A 257 8.84 17.54 1.63
N TYR A 258 8.73 16.52 2.48
CA TYR A 258 7.47 15.82 2.73
C TYR A 258 6.39 16.76 3.33
N SER A 259 6.76 17.61 4.28
CA SER A 259 5.86 18.58 4.90
C SER A 259 5.31 19.58 3.89
N ALA A 260 6.14 20.04 2.94
CA ALA A 260 5.70 20.93 1.86
C ALA A 260 4.71 20.22 0.91
N ILE A 261 4.95 18.93 0.58
CA ILE A 261 4.03 18.12 -0.20
C ILE A 261 2.70 17.94 0.54
N TYR A 262 2.76 17.65 1.83
CA TYR A 262 1.58 17.47 2.66
C TYR A 262 0.73 18.76 2.72
N GLU A 263 1.35 19.90 2.99
CA GLU A 263 0.69 21.22 3.03
C GLU A 263 0.05 21.59 1.69
N LYS A 264 0.74 21.30 0.58
CA LYS A 264 0.21 21.53 -0.79
C LYS A 264 -1.13 20.82 -1.00
N TRP A 265 -1.29 19.58 -0.53
CA TRP A 265 -2.45 18.76 -0.83
C TRP A 265 -3.56 18.82 0.23
N PHE A 266 -3.19 19.05 1.50
CA PHE A 266 -4.15 19.02 2.63
C PHE A 266 -4.37 20.40 3.27
N GLY A 267 -3.56 21.40 2.91
CA GLY A 267 -3.72 22.79 3.41
C GLY A 267 -3.21 22.99 4.83
N ASP A 268 -2.56 21.99 5.43
CA ASP A 268 -1.98 22.04 6.78
C ASP A 268 -0.68 21.25 6.82
N LYS A 269 0.14 21.46 7.82
CA LYS A 269 1.38 20.70 8.02
C LYS A 269 1.12 19.38 8.74
N PRO A 270 1.88 18.32 8.43
CA PRO A 270 1.74 17.08 9.16
C PRO A 270 2.09 17.30 10.64
N LYS A 271 1.29 16.72 11.52
CA LYS A 271 1.59 16.74 12.97
C LYS A 271 2.81 15.88 13.21
N ASN A 272 3.89 16.49 13.67
CA ASN A 272 5.12 15.78 14.00
C ASN A 272 5.00 15.11 15.38
N ALA A 273 4.26 14.03 15.47
CA ALA A 273 4.04 13.28 16.71
C ALA A 273 5.29 12.51 17.21
N LYS A 274 6.39 12.52 16.45
CA LYS A 274 7.57 11.69 16.75
C LYS A 274 8.66 12.42 17.54
N TRP A 275 8.50 13.71 17.82
CA TRP A 275 9.48 14.47 18.59
C TRP A 275 9.07 14.53 20.06
N TYR A 276 9.69 13.68 20.89
CA TYR A 276 9.46 13.74 22.36
C TYR A 276 10.05 14.99 23.01
N LEU A 277 10.80 15.80 22.28
CA LEU A 277 11.39 17.03 22.79
C LEU A 277 10.48 18.25 22.64
N ASN A 278 9.39 18.15 21.91
CA ASN A 278 8.42 19.23 21.66
C ASN A 278 7.08 19.02 22.36
N ASN A 279 7.05 18.26 23.45
CA ASN A 279 5.86 18.12 24.30
C ASN A 279 5.77 19.32 25.28
N ASN A 280 5.69 20.54 24.73
CA ASN A 280 5.30 21.73 25.48
C ASN A 280 4.09 22.36 24.83
#